data_07274f26ebe318f9b02e79421bd34d9e
#
_entry.id   07274f26ebe318f9b02e79421bd34d9e
#
_cell.length_a   1.000
_cell.length_b   1.000
_cell.length_c   1.000
_cell.angle_alpha   90.00
_cell.angle_beta   90.00
_cell.angle_gamma   90.00
#
_symmetry.space_group_name_H-M   'P 1'
#
loop_
_entity.id
_entity.type
_entity.pdbx_description
1 polymer ?
#
loop_
_entity_poly.entity_id
_entity_poly.type
_entity_poly.pdbx_seq_one_letter_code
_entity_poly.pdbx_strand_id
1 'polypeptide(L)'
;SWQHTSAEASRHPSGKKLYEMGDVVIDNCGPQGDALIETGKIEKICSISSITGAFIAQSITTETCRLLSEKGVELPLLLSEETEENRRHNAELRQKYAGRI
;
A
#
# COMPACT_ATOMS: atom_id res chain seq x y z
N SER A 1 5.77 -11.95 0.98
CA SER A 1 5.68 -12.89 -0.14
C SER A 1 5.53 -14.33 0.32
N TRP A 2 5.00 -15.18 -0.53
CA TRP A 2 4.95 -16.62 -0.26
C TRP A 2 6.33 -17.21 -0.07
N GLN A 3 7.30 -16.81 -0.88
CA GLN A 3 8.67 -17.28 -0.78
C GLN A 3 9.28 -17.01 0.59
N HIS A 4 9.12 -15.80 1.11
CA HIS A 4 9.63 -15.43 2.43
C HIS A 4 8.85 -16.15 3.53
N THR A 5 7.51 -16.08 3.49
CA THR A 5 6.68 -16.60 4.58
C THR A 5 6.75 -18.14 4.70
N SER A 6 7.00 -18.85 3.59
CA SER A 6 7.19 -20.30 3.62
C SER A 6 8.52 -20.73 4.25
N ALA A 7 9.55 -19.89 4.11
CA ALA A 7 10.89 -20.17 4.61
C ALA A 7 11.10 -19.82 6.10
N GLU A 8 10.29 -18.88 6.64
CA GLU A 8 10.48 -18.35 7.98
C GLU A 8 9.39 -18.83 8.96
N ALA A 9 9.78 -19.09 10.19
CA ALA A 9 8.82 -19.34 11.27
C ALA A 9 8.12 -18.04 11.71
N SER A 10 6.89 -18.15 12.22
CA SER A 10 6.24 -17.00 12.85
C SER A 10 7.02 -16.56 14.11
N ARG A 11 7.19 -15.24 14.24
CA ARG A 11 7.78 -14.62 15.45
C ARG A 11 6.71 -14.25 16.49
N HIS A 12 5.43 -14.38 16.14
CA HIS A 12 4.34 -14.06 17.04
C HIS A 12 4.06 -15.25 18.00
N PRO A 13 3.75 -15.03 19.30
CA PRO A 13 3.49 -16.09 20.26
C PRO A 13 2.38 -17.08 19.87
N SER A 14 1.42 -16.66 19.03
CA SER A 14 0.36 -17.55 18.54
C SER A 14 0.85 -18.57 17.50
N GLY A 15 2.07 -18.44 16.99
CA GLY A 15 2.58 -19.23 15.88
C GLY A 15 1.97 -18.91 14.51
N LYS A 16 0.93 -18.07 14.44
CA LYS A 16 0.26 -17.70 13.20
C LYS A 16 1.07 -16.69 12.40
N LYS A 17 1.00 -16.81 11.08
CA LYS A 17 1.58 -15.88 10.13
C LYS A 17 0.55 -14.85 9.69
N LEU A 18 1.00 -13.70 9.18
CA LEU A 18 0.13 -12.59 8.81
C LEU A 18 -0.95 -12.98 7.80
N TYR A 19 -0.62 -13.78 6.79
CA TYR A 19 -1.56 -14.20 5.75
C TYR A 19 -2.71 -15.06 6.31
N GLU A 20 -2.52 -15.75 7.44
CA GLU A 20 -3.56 -16.54 8.11
C GLU A 20 -4.59 -15.69 8.85
N MET A 21 -4.33 -14.38 8.96
CA MET A 21 -5.17 -13.43 9.68
C MET A 21 -5.93 -12.48 8.75
N GLY A 22 -5.65 -12.51 7.45
CA GLY A 22 -6.27 -11.65 6.46
C GLY A 22 -7.40 -12.34 5.70
N ASP A 23 -8.48 -11.62 5.42
CA ASP A 23 -9.58 -12.11 4.54
C ASP A 23 -9.15 -12.14 3.07
N VAL A 24 -8.22 -11.26 2.69
CA VAL A 24 -7.62 -11.20 1.36
C VAL A 24 -6.12 -11.17 1.48
N VAL A 25 -5.47 -12.02 0.72
CA VAL A 25 -4.00 -12.15 0.72
C VAL A 25 -3.47 -11.82 -0.67
N ILE A 26 -2.55 -10.87 -0.73
CA ILE A 26 -1.86 -10.48 -1.96
C ILE A 26 -0.38 -10.83 -1.81
N ASP A 27 0.12 -11.67 -2.71
CA ASP A 27 1.56 -11.96 -2.77
C ASP A 27 2.29 -10.85 -3.52
N ASN A 28 3.26 -10.22 -2.87
CA ASN A 28 4.11 -9.21 -3.49
C ASN A 28 5.27 -9.81 -4.31
N CYS A 29 5.36 -11.14 -4.41
CA CYS A 29 6.35 -11.89 -5.17
C CYS A 29 7.82 -11.55 -4.82
N GLY A 30 8.07 -11.01 -3.64
CA GLY A 30 9.42 -10.67 -3.19
C GLY A 30 10.24 -11.91 -2.81
N PRO A 31 11.58 -11.86 -2.90
CA PRO A 31 12.46 -12.94 -2.51
C PRO A 31 12.46 -13.15 -0.99
N GLN A 32 12.99 -14.28 -0.55
CA GLN A 32 13.30 -14.49 0.85
C GLN A 32 14.30 -13.43 1.33
N GLY A 33 14.03 -12.85 2.51
CA GLY A 33 14.85 -11.78 3.09
C GLY A 33 14.56 -10.39 2.54
N ASP A 34 13.66 -10.25 1.54
CA ASP A 34 13.18 -8.98 0.97
C ASP A 34 14.21 -8.16 0.17
N ALA A 35 15.50 -8.29 0.44
CA ALA A 35 16.54 -7.52 -0.24
C ALA A 35 17.05 -8.23 -1.50
N LEU A 36 17.28 -7.46 -2.59
CA LEU A 36 17.58 -7.99 -3.93
C LEU A 36 19.05 -7.88 -4.31
N ILE A 37 19.72 -6.79 -3.94
CA ILE A 37 21.01 -6.41 -4.55
C ILE A 37 22.16 -6.80 -3.64
N GLU A 38 23.07 -7.60 -4.15
CA GLU A 38 24.32 -7.95 -3.50
C GLU A 38 25.39 -6.87 -3.74
N THR A 39 26.00 -6.40 -2.68
CA THR A 39 27.03 -5.35 -2.75
C THR A 39 28.45 -5.91 -2.68
N GLY A 40 28.60 -7.21 -2.37
CA GLY A 40 29.89 -7.88 -2.19
C GLY A 40 30.62 -7.55 -0.88
N LYS A 41 30.12 -6.61 -0.09
CA LYS A 41 30.75 -6.18 1.17
C LYS A 41 29.85 -6.23 2.38
N ILE A 42 28.56 -6.13 2.16
CA ILE A 42 27.50 -6.16 3.18
C ILE A 42 26.41 -7.09 2.71
N GLU A 43 25.46 -7.38 3.55
CA GLU A 43 24.25 -8.09 3.18
C GLU A 43 23.50 -7.36 2.06
N LYS A 44 22.54 -8.06 1.43
CA LYS A 44 21.74 -7.50 0.35
C LYS A 44 21.04 -6.22 0.77
N ILE A 45 20.91 -5.30 -0.16
CA ILE A 45 20.15 -4.06 -0.03
C ILE A 45 19.00 -4.00 -1.03
N CYS A 46 18.23 -2.93 -1.02
CA CYS A 46 17.04 -2.73 -1.85
C CYS A 46 15.86 -3.63 -1.44
N SER A 47 15.10 -3.15 -0.46
CA SER A 47 13.87 -3.79 0.01
C SER A 47 12.79 -3.73 -1.07
N ILE A 48 12.47 -4.89 -1.65
CA ILE A 48 11.46 -4.99 -2.71
C ILE A 48 10.05 -4.74 -2.16
N SER A 49 9.80 -5.07 -0.90
CA SER A 49 8.48 -4.87 -0.28
C SER A 49 8.07 -3.41 -0.22
N SER A 50 9.01 -2.48 -0.09
CA SER A 50 8.72 -1.04 -0.12
C SER A 50 8.18 -0.60 -1.49
N ILE A 51 8.76 -1.12 -2.58
CA ILE A 51 8.34 -0.80 -3.94
C ILE A 51 7.02 -1.48 -4.27
N THR A 52 6.95 -2.79 -4.08
CA THR A 52 5.75 -3.57 -4.41
C THR A 52 4.58 -3.24 -3.48
N GLY A 53 4.83 -2.95 -2.23
CA GLY A 53 3.80 -2.51 -1.28
C GLY A 53 3.17 -1.18 -1.70
N ALA A 54 3.98 -0.20 -2.09
CA ALA A 54 3.48 1.07 -2.63
C ALA A 54 2.69 0.86 -3.93
N PHE A 55 3.19 0.02 -4.85
CA PHE A 55 2.49 -0.32 -6.09
C PHE A 55 1.12 -0.98 -5.81
N ILE A 56 1.06 -1.98 -4.92
CA ILE A 56 -0.18 -2.67 -4.55
C ILE A 56 -1.18 -1.68 -3.94
N ALA A 57 -0.74 -0.84 -3.00
CA ALA A 57 -1.60 0.16 -2.35
C ALA A 57 -2.19 1.14 -3.37
N GLN A 58 -1.38 1.67 -4.28
CA GLN A 58 -1.84 2.58 -5.34
C GLN A 58 -2.78 1.87 -6.33
N SER A 59 -2.52 0.62 -6.68
CA SER A 59 -3.38 -0.16 -7.56
C SER A 59 -4.76 -0.38 -6.94
N ILE A 60 -4.83 -0.74 -5.67
CA ILE A 60 -6.10 -0.92 -4.93
C ILE A 60 -6.86 0.42 -4.87
N THR A 61 -6.18 1.51 -4.54
CA THR A 61 -6.78 2.83 -4.46
C THR A 61 -7.35 3.26 -5.83
N THR A 62 -6.57 3.10 -6.89
CA THR A 62 -6.97 3.46 -8.26
C THR A 62 -8.20 2.66 -8.70
N GLU A 63 -8.19 1.35 -8.50
CA GLU A 63 -9.31 0.51 -8.89
C GLU A 63 -10.56 0.79 -8.05
N THR A 64 -10.40 1.07 -6.77
CA THR A 64 -11.50 1.50 -5.90
C THR A 64 -12.13 2.79 -6.40
N CYS A 65 -11.31 3.79 -6.74
CA CYS A 65 -11.80 5.05 -7.31
C CYS A 65 -12.54 4.83 -8.64
N ARG A 66 -12.00 3.99 -9.52
CA ARG A 66 -12.63 3.64 -10.80
C ARG A 66 -14.02 3.04 -10.58
N LEU A 67 -14.12 2.02 -9.72
CA LEU A 67 -15.38 1.34 -9.43
C LEU A 67 -16.42 2.25 -8.77
N LEU A 68 -16.00 3.14 -7.87
CA LEU A 68 -16.89 4.11 -7.23
C LEU A 68 -17.40 5.15 -8.24
N SER A 69 -16.51 5.63 -9.10
CA SER A 69 -16.88 6.58 -10.17
C SER A 69 -17.92 5.99 -11.13
N GLU A 70 -17.77 4.72 -11.53
CA GLU A 70 -18.74 4.02 -12.36
C GLU A 70 -20.10 3.88 -11.69
N LYS A 71 -20.14 3.86 -10.36
CA LYS A 71 -21.38 3.87 -9.56
C LYS A 71 -21.95 5.27 -9.33
N GLY A 72 -21.35 6.31 -9.91
CA GLY A 72 -21.78 7.70 -9.73
C GLY A 72 -21.46 8.29 -8.36
N VAL A 73 -20.56 7.68 -7.60
CA VAL A 73 -20.11 8.19 -6.30
C VAL A 73 -19.10 9.31 -6.52
N GLU A 74 -19.34 10.47 -5.91
CA GLU A 74 -18.39 11.58 -5.88
C GLU A 74 -17.17 11.19 -5.02
N LEU A 75 -15.98 11.26 -5.62
CA LEU A 75 -14.73 10.86 -4.95
C LEU A 75 -14.13 12.03 -4.19
N PRO A 76 -13.80 11.88 -2.89
CA PRO A 76 -13.17 12.92 -2.09
C PRO A 76 -11.65 12.97 -2.34
N LEU A 77 -11.26 13.25 -3.58
CA LEU A 77 -9.85 13.28 -3.98
C LEU A 77 -9.26 14.68 -3.79
N LEU A 78 -8.10 14.75 -3.14
CA LEU A 78 -7.29 15.96 -3.09
C LEU A 78 -6.60 16.15 -4.45
N LEU A 79 -6.66 17.37 -4.96
CA LEU A 79 -6.07 17.78 -6.23
C LEU A 79 -4.70 18.43 -6.01
N SER A 80 -3.87 18.48 -7.05
CA SER A 80 -2.64 19.29 -7.04
C SER A 80 -2.97 20.76 -6.77
N GLU A 81 -2.27 21.41 -5.84
CA GLU A 81 -2.56 22.78 -5.38
C GLU A 81 -1.96 23.87 -6.30
N GLU A 82 -1.81 23.59 -7.59
CA GLU A 82 -1.24 24.50 -8.57
C GLU A 82 -2.17 25.67 -8.90
N THR A 83 -3.48 25.48 -8.83
CA THR A 83 -4.49 26.49 -9.12
C THR A 83 -5.25 26.92 -7.87
N GLU A 84 -5.79 28.14 -7.89
CA GLU A 84 -6.64 28.64 -6.80
C GLU A 84 -7.92 27.82 -6.65
N GLU A 85 -8.47 27.33 -7.76
CA GLU A 85 -9.64 26.45 -7.77
C GLU A 85 -9.36 25.15 -7.04
N ASN A 86 -8.23 24.51 -7.32
CA ASN A 86 -7.82 23.27 -6.65
C ASN A 86 -7.56 23.49 -5.16
N ARG A 87 -6.94 24.60 -4.78
CA ARG A 87 -6.75 24.97 -3.37
C ARG A 87 -8.07 25.11 -2.63
N ARG A 88 -9.04 25.79 -3.24
CA ARG A 88 -10.39 25.93 -2.67
C ARG A 88 -11.08 24.60 -2.52
N HIS A 89 -11.09 23.77 -3.56
CA HIS A 89 -11.62 22.40 -3.53
C HIS A 89 -11.03 21.59 -2.39
N ASN A 90 -9.71 21.60 -2.25
CA ASN A 90 -9.02 20.86 -1.19
C ASN A 90 -9.38 21.39 0.21
N ALA A 91 -9.54 22.71 0.36
CA ALA A 91 -9.94 23.30 1.64
C ALA A 91 -11.36 22.89 2.04
N GLU A 92 -12.29 22.86 1.10
CA GLU A 92 -13.66 22.39 1.31
C GLU A 92 -13.69 20.92 1.71
N LEU A 93 -12.91 20.06 1.03
CA LEU A 93 -12.79 18.65 1.39
C LEU A 93 -12.20 18.45 2.80
N ARG A 94 -11.10 19.14 3.12
CA ARG A 94 -10.50 19.06 4.46
C ARG A 94 -11.48 19.48 5.55
N GLN A 95 -12.28 20.52 5.31
CA GLN A 95 -13.31 20.95 6.23
C GLN A 95 -14.43 19.91 6.39
N LYS A 96 -14.92 19.35 5.27
CA LYS A 96 -15.97 18.32 5.24
C LYS A 96 -15.58 17.06 6.02
N TYR A 97 -14.30 16.69 5.97
CA TYR A 97 -13.78 15.49 6.60
C TYR A 97 -12.92 15.76 7.85
N ALA A 98 -12.95 16.98 8.40
CA ALA A 98 -12.25 17.34 9.62
C ALA A 98 -12.61 16.38 10.78
N GLY A 99 -11.59 15.85 11.44
CA GLY A 99 -11.77 14.85 12.52
C GLY A 99 -11.92 13.39 12.07
N ARG A 100 -11.82 13.13 10.77
CA ARG A 100 -11.80 11.75 10.21
C ARG A 100 -10.46 11.40 9.56
N ILE A 101 -9.57 12.36 9.46
CA ILE A 101 -8.21 12.24 8.93
C ILE A 101 -7.23 12.66 10.02
#